data_68d4c8e344cd6f8a729349f931777c03
#
_entry.id   68d4c8e344cd6f8a729349f931777c03
#
_cell.length_a   1.000
_cell.length_b   1.000
_cell.length_c   1.000
_cell.angle_alpha   90.00
_cell.angle_beta   90.00
_cell.angle_gamma   90.00
#
_symmetry.space_group_name_H-M   'P 1'
#
loop_
_entity.id
_entity.type
_entity.pdbx_description
1 polymer ?
#
loop_
_entity_poly.entity_id
_entity_poly.type
_entity_poly.pdbx_seq_one_letter_code
_entity_poly.pdbx_strand_id
1 'polypeptide(L)'
;MDIRKNPAAWIAPIVCLLLCISFAGDEAHGGDYFIIGANTAQKVRWEVSSSHGPNHTGLMALDSDIESSWRSARSALPQWLSVDFGAKRLLTKIVIVPGYRDNYRMLRYCIVQFLYNGDWFDFARVDFNGEAHRGIMARLTGRSGAGDRAEVDLGGVDASTFRVFIPVDGMLDGQAAIAEVECFVGANSLRYFDERLKGMCMPVRNALLPPNDAGYPNAPRAYRGGTHAGLDIYSSFADGSYEAVPVDFNTPVYAADGGTVIRADWKYEPMTPGQWREQSEHTKGNPRTFVLRSFGGRQVWIDHGNGIVTTYNHLSEIDRKIVAGGKVSRGQRIGRVGNSGLLGEAEGKRYGAHLHFEIWVDGFYLGYGMAMADVKKYFSWIFSTARQPGD
;
A
#
# COMPACT_ATOMS: atom_id res chain seq x y z
N MET A 1 28.06 36.20 8.30
CA MET A 1 28.19 34.77 8.56
C MET A 1 27.10 34.08 7.75
N ASP A 2 27.49 33.54 6.63
CA ASP A 2 26.62 33.20 5.50
C ASP A 2 26.19 31.75 5.62
N ILE A 3 24.89 31.51 5.94
CA ILE A 3 24.34 30.15 6.02
C ILE A 3 23.86 29.80 4.61
N ARG A 4 24.71 29.15 3.85
CA ARG A 4 24.33 28.57 2.56
C ARG A 4 23.35 27.44 2.81
N LYS A 5 22.10 27.68 2.48
CA LYS A 5 21.03 26.68 2.47
C LYS A 5 21.40 25.54 1.50
N ASN A 6 21.54 24.35 2.03
CA ASN A 6 21.80 23.14 1.25
C ASN A 6 20.53 22.78 0.44
N PRO A 7 20.53 22.80 -0.90
CA PRO A 7 19.34 22.53 -1.69
C PRO A 7 18.89 21.04 -1.66
N ALA A 8 19.68 20.15 -1.11
CA ALA A 8 19.36 18.74 -1.02
C ALA A 8 18.24 18.40 -0.02
N ALA A 9 17.95 19.30 0.95
CA ALA A 9 16.95 19.06 1.96
C ALA A 9 15.49 19.19 1.47
N TRP A 10 15.28 19.80 0.29
CA TRP A 10 13.94 20.01 -0.28
C TRP A 10 13.52 18.96 -1.31
N ILE A 11 14.45 18.17 -1.80
CA ILE A 11 14.18 17.12 -2.80
C ILE A 11 13.83 15.79 -2.09
N ALA A 12 14.36 15.55 -0.92
CA ALA A 12 14.15 14.33 -0.17
C ALA A 12 12.66 14.02 0.17
N PRO A 13 11.82 14.99 0.62
CA PRO A 13 10.42 14.70 0.90
C PRO A 13 9.59 14.37 -0.35
N ILE A 14 9.91 14.98 -1.50
CA ILE A 14 9.15 14.74 -2.74
C ILE A 14 9.53 13.39 -3.37
N VAL A 15 10.81 13.04 -3.33
CA VAL A 15 11.29 11.72 -3.81
C VAL A 15 10.77 10.61 -2.90
N CYS A 16 10.76 10.86 -1.60
CA CYS A 16 10.20 9.93 -0.63
C CYS A 16 8.67 9.76 -0.80
N LEU A 17 7.92 10.86 -1.10
CA LEU A 17 6.48 10.79 -1.38
C LEU A 17 6.17 9.92 -2.61
N LEU A 18 6.93 10.09 -3.70
CA LEU A 18 6.76 9.31 -4.93
C LEU A 18 7.12 7.83 -4.76
N LEU A 19 8.22 7.55 -4.06
CA LEU A 19 8.61 6.20 -3.71
C LEU A 19 7.55 5.54 -2.80
N CYS A 20 7.10 6.26 -1.80
CA CYS A 20 6.17 5.74 -0.81
C CYS A 20 4.82 5.33 -1.42
N ILE A 21 4.25 6.14 -2.33
CA ILE A 21 3.01 5.78 -3.01
C ILE A 21 3.23 4.60 -3.97
N SER A 22 4.45 4.39 -4.46
CA SER A 22 4.79 3.22 -5.27
C SER A 22 4.81 1.91 -4.49
N PHE A 23 4.97 2.00 -3.18
CA PHE A 23 5.18 0.86 -2.31
C PHE A 23 3.90 0.29 -1.67
N ALA A 24 2.83 1.07 -1.62
CA ALA A 24 1.62 0.58 -1.00
C ALA A 24 0.77 -0.16 -2.00
N GLY A 25 0.66 -1.38 -1.92
CA GLY A 25 -0.55 -1.87 -2.37
C GLY A 25 -0.73 -3.02 -3.21
N ASP A 26 0.24 -3.61 -3.70
CA ASP A 26 0.01 -4.86 -4.41
C ASP A 26 0.30 -6.09 -3.54
N GLU A 27 0.57 -5.87 -2.26
CA GLU A 27 1.11 -6.86 -1.36
C GLU A 27 0.11 -7.48 -0.39
N ALA A 28 -1.16 -7.18 -0.54
CA ALA A 28 -2.19 -7.75 0.30
C ALA A 28 -2.33 -9.25 0.06
N HIS A 29 -1.63 -10.05 0.82
CA HIS A 29 -1.97 -11.44 0.99
C HIS A 29 -3.23 -11.58 1.83
N GLY A 30 -4.33 -11.93 1.22
CA GLY A 30 -5.55 -12.28 1.93
C GLY A 30 -6.33 -11.11 2.51
N GLY A 31 -6.06 -9.88 2.12
CA GLY A 31 -6.98 -8.77 2.29
C GLY A 31 -7.17 -8.17 3.68
N ASP A 32 -6.66 -8.77 4.73
CA ASP A 32 -6.96 -8.36 6.11
C ASP A 32 -5.83 -7.66 6.82
N TYR A 33 -4.73 -7.39 6.17
CA TYR A 33 -3.59 -6.82 6.83
C TYR A 33 -3.15 -5.50 6.22
N PHE A 34 -2.49 -4.76 7.05
CA PHE A 34 -1.94 -3.50 6.78
C PHE A 34 -0.44 -3.58 6.98
N ILE A 35 0.30 -3.28 5.96
CA ILE A 35 1.74 -3.14 6.06
C ILE A 35 2.04 -1.67 6.27
N ILE A 36 2.70 -1.35 7.36
CA ILE A 36 3.22 -0.03 7.57
C ILE A 36 4.49 0.08 6.71
N GLY A 37 4.33 0.53 5.50
CA GLY A 37 5.42 0.72 4.56
C GLY A 37 5.80 2.19 4.40
N ALA A 38 6.74 2.44 3.51
CA ALA A 38 7.28 3.77 3.24
C ALA A 38 6.22 4.83 2.93
N ASN A 39 5.13 4.51 2.27
CA ASN A 39 4.03 5.44 2.05
C ASN A 39 3.27 5.80 3.28
N THR A 40 3.08 4.84 4.15
CA THR A 40 2.37 5.01 5.40
C THR A 40 3.24 5.77 6.38
N ALA A 41 4.54 5.53 6.37
CA ALA A 41 5.52 6.23 7.19
C ALA A 41 5.53 7.75 6.99
N GLN A 42 5.02 8.26 5.88
CA GLN A 42 4.88 9.71 5.66
C GLN A 42 3.68 10.31 6.36
N LYS A 43 2.64 9.53 6.61
CA LYS A 43 1.40 9.98 7.27
C LYS A 43 1.32 9.53 8.71
N VAL A 44 2.13 8.55 9.04
CA VAL A 44 2.28 7.98 10.36
C VAL A 44 3.62 8.43 10.90
N ARG A 45 3.65 8.93 12.10
CA ARG A 45 4.91 9.20 12.80
C ARG A 45 5.47 7.90 13.30
N TRP A 46 6.74 7.69 13.05
CA TRP A 46 7.47 6.58 13.64
C TRP A 46 8.73 7.10 14.34
N GLU A 47 9.11 6.45 15.41
CA GLU A 47 10.30 6.77 16.17
C GLU A 47 11.00 5.49 16.59
N VAL A 48 12.30 5.54 16.75
CA VAL A 48 13.11 4.46 17.28
C VAL A 48 14.01 4.96 18.40
N SER A 49 14.30 4.09 19.35
CA SER A 49 15.22 4.41 20.47
C SER A 49 16.62 4.78 20.00
N SER A 50 17.09 4.11 18.96
CA SER A 50 18.41 4.34 18.33
C SER A 50 18.49 3.66 16.97
N SER A 51 19.50 4.02 16.16
CA SER A 51 19.81 3.34 14.91
C SER A 51 21.29 3.04 14.79
N HIS A 52 21.65 1.90 14.22
CA HIS A 52 23.04 1.49 14.00
C HIS A 52 23.76 2.30 12.92
N GLY A 53 23.01 2.98 12.06
CA GLY A 53 23.53 3.82 10.99
C GLY A 53 22.46 4.14 9.94
N PRO A 54 22.82 4.87 8.89
CA PRO A 54 21.84 5.36 7.90
C PRO A 54 21.12 4.26 7.11
N ASN A 55 21.73 3.07 7.02
CA ASN A 55 21.15 1.92 6.31
C ASN A 55 20.31 1.00 7.22
N HIS A 56 20.05 1.42 8.48
CA HIS A 56 19.31 0.64 9.46
C HIS A 56 18.34 1.52 10.25
N THR A 57 17.67 2.43 9.58
CA THR A 57 16.69 3.34 10.19
C THR A 57 15.39 2.60 10.54
N GLY A 58 14.54 3.20 11.35
CA GLY A 58 13.23 2.64 11.69
C GLY A 58 12.34 2.39 10.47
N LEU A 59 12.53 3.14 9.39
CA LEU A 59 11.80 2.94 8.14
C LEU A 59 12.04 1.55 7.53
N MET A 60 13.23 0.98 7.72
CA MET A 60 13.58 -0.36 7.21
C MET A 60 12.80 -1.50 7.89
N ALA A 61 12.04 -1.21 8.95
CA ALA A 61 11.10 -2.15 9.55
C ALA A 61 9.65 -1.87 9.15
N LEU A 62 9.43 -0.94 8.21
CA LEU A 62 8.12 -0.44 7.78
C LEU A 62 8.06 -0.30 6.26
N ASP A 63 9.01 -0.86 5.52
CA ASP A 63 9.21 -0.65 4.09
C ASP A 63 8.74 -1.81 3.22
N SER A 64 8.16 -2.83 3.85
CA SER A 64 7.67 -4.04 3.19
C SER A 64 8.78 -4.89 2.56
N ASP A 65 10.03 -4.71 2.98
CA ASP A 65 11.16 -5.49 2.53
C ASP A 65 11.79 -6.26 3.70
N ILE A 66 11.50 -7.55 3.80
CA ILE A 66 12.03 -8.41 4.86
C ILE A 66 13.54 -8.66 4.78
N GLU A 67 14.20 -8.27 3.69
CA GLU A 67 15.65 -8.33 3.55
C GLU A 67 16.33 -7.10 4.15
N SER A 68 15.61 -5.98 4.25
CA SER A 68 16.02 -4.82 5.01
C SER A 68 15.72 -4.99 6.50
N SER A 69 16.29 -4.17 7.37
CA SER A 69 15.92 -4.17 8.78
C SER A 69 16.33 -2.88 9.48
N TRP A 70 15.45 -2.40 10.36
CA TRP A 70 15.91 -1.53 11.42
C TRP A 70 16.85 -2.32 12.35
N ARG A 71 17.97 -1.67 12.70
CA ARG A 71 18.88 -2.16 13.75
C ARG A 71 19.15 -1.03 14.73
N SER A 72 19.02 -1.34 16.01
CA SER A 72 19.42 -0.39 17.06
C SER A 72 20.94 -0.21 17.11
N ALA A 73 21.41 0.86 17.70
CA ALA A 73 22.77 0.91 18.21
C ALA A 73 22.96 -0.19 19.29
N ARG A 74 24.19 -0.62 19.53
CA ARG A 74 24.49 -1.49 20.67
C ARG A 74 24.27 -0.71 21.96
N SER A 75 23.51 -1.25 22.88
CA SER A 75 23.13 -0.57 24.10
C SER A 75 22.86 -1.56 25.23
N ALA A 76 23.14 -1.12 26.46
CA ALA A 76 22.69 -1.79 27.68
C ALA A 76 21.28 -1.34 28.12
N LEU A 77 20.63 -0.47 27.34
CA LEU A 77 19.27 0.02 27.59
C LEU A 77 18.28 -0.69 26.65
N PRO A 78 17.02 -0.82 27.07
CA PRO A 78 15.97 -1.34 26.20
C PRO A 78 15.88 -0.55 24.88
N GLN A 79 15.46 -1.23 23.83
CA GLN A 79 15.26 -0.63 22.51
C GLN A 79 13.78 -0.70 22.11
N TRP A 80 13.36 0.18 21.23
CA TRP A 80 11.97 0.18 20.77
C TRP A 80 11.82 0.84 19.40
N LEU A 81 10.76 0.43 18.70
CA LEU A 81 10.24 1.09 17.53
C LEU A 81 8.76 1.41 17.81
N SER A 82 8.38 2.67 17.70
CA SER A 82 7.00 3.14 17.88
C SER A 82 6.39 3.64 16.57
N VAL A 83 5.08 3.49 16.47
CA VAL A 83 4.26 3.94 15.35
C VAL A 83 3.04 4.67 15.89
N ASP A 84 2.83 5.90 15.40
CA ASP A 84 1.69 6.74 15.73
C ASP A 84 0.88 7.02 14.45
N PHE A 85 -0.35 6.55 14.42
CA PHE A 85 -1.28 6.72 13.30
C PHE A 85 -1.91 8.12 13.24
N GLY A 86 -1.64 8.97 14.23
CA GLY A 86 -2.25 10.30 14.35
C GLY A 86 -3.75 10.28 14.70
N ALA A 87 -4.40 9.13 14.63
CA ALA A 87 -5.80 8.91 14.99
C ALA A 87 -6.00 7.46 15.48
N LYS A 88 -7.04 7.24 16.28
CA LYS A 88 -7.38 5.87 16.73
C LYS A 88 -7.75 4.98 15.55
N ARG A 89 -7.24 3.75 15.58
CA ARG A 89 -7.51 2.67 14.64
C ARG A 89 -7.89 1.42 15.41
N LEU A 90 -8.87 0.67 14.92
CA LEU A 90 -9.20 -0.63 15.47
C LEU A 90 -8.18 -1.67 14.95
N LEU A 91 -7.14 -1.90 15.72
CA LEU A 91 -6.09 -2.84 15.38
C LEU A 91 -6.53 -4.25 15.74
N THR A 92 -6.45 -5.18 14.79
CA THR A 92 -6.87 -6.57 14.99
C THR A 92 -5.71 -7.52 15.14
N LYS A 93 -4.58 -7.22 14.50
CA LYS A 93 -3.39 -8.05 14.54
C LYS A 93 -2.12 -7.22 14.30
N ILE A 94 -1.04 -7.60 14.94
CA ILE A 94 0.31 -7.14 14.60
C ILE A 94 1.16 -8.35 14.26
N VAL A 95 1.97 -8.23 13.21
CA VAL A 95 2.97 -9.21 12.85
C VAL A 95 4.34 -8.59 12.97
N ILE A 96 5.27 -9.31 13.57
CA ILE A 96 6.64 -8.88 13.78
C ILE A 96 7.58 -9.90 13.13
N VAL A 97 8.41 -9.44 12.20
CA VAL A 97 9.46 -10.22 11.58
C VAL A 97 10.79 -9.77 12.16
N PRO A 98 11.52 -10.63 12.89
CA PRO A 98 12.79 -10.26 13.49
C PRO A 98 13.86 -10.04 12.41
N GLY A 99 14.75 -9.08 12.62
CA GLY A 99 15.93 -8.88 11.79
C GLY A 99 17.06 -9.84 12.13
N TYR A 100 17.96 -10.03 11.16
CA TYR A 100 19.12 -10.91 11.28
C TYR A 100 20.43 -10.13 11.09
N ARG A 101 21.48 -10.58 11.76
CA ARG A 101 22.86 -10.19 11.54
C ARG A 101 23.68 -11.46 11.32
N ASP A 102 24.39 -11.53 10.21
CA ASP A 102 25.23 -12.70 9.86
C ASP A 102 24.46 -14.04 9.99
N ASN A 103 23.14 -14.02 9.62
CA ASN A 103 22.19 -15.12 9.73
C ASN A 103 21.74 -15.49 11.15
N TYR A 104 22.10 -14.73 12.15
CA TYR A 104 21.57 -14.91 13.51
C TYR A 104 20.46 -13.91 13.77
N ARG A 105 19.33 -14.42 14.26
CA ARG A 105 18.18 -13.60 14.71
C ARG A 105 18.62 -12.72 15.89
N MET A 106 18.28 -11.42 15.78
CA MET A 106 18.70 -10.43 16.77
C MET A 106 17.73 -10.25 17.94
N LEU A 107 16.56 -10.91 17.88
CA LEU A 107 15.56 -10.87 18.95
C LEU A 107 15.34 -12.25 19.57
N ARG A 108 15.28 -12.29 20.91
CA ARG A 108 14.77 -13.42 21.67
C ARG A 108 13.29 -13.26 21.95
N TYR A 109 12.89 -12.07 22.35
CA TYR A 109 11.50 -11.69 22.54
C TYR A 109 11.37 -10.17 22.49
N CYS A 110 10.12 -9.73 22.33
CA CYS A 110 9.73 -8.34 22.47
C CYS A 110 8.37 -8.23 23.16
N ILE A 111 7.94 -7.02 23.46
CA ILE A 111 6.65 -6.73 24.07
C ILE A 111 5.93 -5.73 23.17
N VAL A 112 4.72 -6.05 22.75
CA VAL A 112 3.82 -5.10 22.10
C VAL A 112 3.19 -4.24 23.18
N GLN A 113 3.34 -2.94 23.06
CA GLN A 113 2.80 -1.97 24.02
C GLN A 113 1.93 -0.94 23.28
N PHE A 114 0.88 -0.48 23.96
CA PHE A 114 0.03 0.62 23.49
C PHE A 114 0.17 1.85 24.38
N LEU A 115 0.10 3.02 23.76
CA LEU A 115 0.09 4.30 24.45
C LEU A 115 -1.35 4.66 24.85
N TYR A 116 -1.59 4.84 26.15
CA TYR A 116 -2.87 5.28 26.68
C TYR A 116 -2.67 6.32 27.77
N ASN A 117 -3.29 7.48 27.60
CA ASN A 117 -3.18 8.61 28.55
C ASN A 117 -1.74 9.05 28.88
N GLY A 118 -0.81 8.87 27.95
CA GLY A 118 0.60 9.24 28.13
C GLY A 118 1.50 8.13 28.67
N ASP A 119 0.93 6.98 29.08
CA ASP A 119 1.67 5.84 29.61
C ASP A 119 1.65 4.65 28.63
N TRP A 120 2.74 3.87 28.66
CA TRP A 120 2.87 2.63 27.87
C TRP A 120 2.40 1.44 28.67
N PHE A 121 1.47 0.67 28.11
CA PHE A 121 0.91 -0.55 28.70
C PHE A 121 1.33 -1.78 27.90
N ASP A 122 1.83 -2.79 28.59
CA ASP A 122 2.16 -4.09 28.00
C ASP A 122 0.86 -4.78 27.56
N PHE A 123 0.81 -5.15 26.28
CA PHE A 123 -0.32 -5.90 25.74
C PHE A 123 0.03 -7.37 25.57
N ALA A 124 1.14 -7.69 24.92
CA ALA A 124 1.55 -9.06 24.67
C ALA A 124 3.07 -9.19 24.65
N ARG A 125 3.58 -10.25 25.27
CA ARG A 125 4.94 -10.72 25.08
C ARG A 125 4.99 -11.64 23.86
N VAL A 126 5.97 -11.45 23.02
CA VAL A 126 6.19 -12.17 21.77
C VAL A 126 7.55 -12.85 21.86
N ASP A 127 7.55 -14.16 22.01
CA ASP A 127 8.78 -14.96 22.07
C ASP A 127 9.09 -15.53 20.69
N PHE A 128 10.32 -15.35 20.23
CA PHE A 128 10.81 -15.92 18.98
C PHE A 128 11.47 -17.28 19.29
N ASN A 129 10.64 -18.31 19.31
CA ASN A 129 11.06 -19.69 19.57
C ASN A 129 11.57 -20.33 18.27
N GLY A 130 12.63 -21.14 18.35
CA GLY A 130 13.22 -21.85 17.23
C GLY A 130 14.70 -21.53 17.04
N GLU A 131 15.33 -22.13 16.04
CA GLU A 131 16.74 -21.90 15.75
C GLU A 131 16.99 -20.43 15.45
N ALA A 132 17.92 -19.83 16.18
CA ALA A 132 18.32 -18.44 15.98
C ALA A 132 19.08 -18.23 14.65
N HIS A 133 19.28 -19.28 13.88
CA HIS A 133 20.06 -19.28 12.64
C HIS A 133 19.15 -19.41 11.42
N ARG A 134 19.30 -18.54 10.44
CA ARG A 134 18.64 -18.69 9.14
C ARG A 134 19.15 -19.96 8.45
N GLY A 135 18.32 -20.96 8.31
CA GLY A 135 18.69 -22.19 7.63
C GLY A 135 19.09 -21.96 6.17
N ILE A 136 19.95 -22.84 5.63
CA ILE A 136 20.43 -22.78 4.24
C ILE A 136 19.26 -22.73 3.24
N MET A 137 18.15 -23.39 3.54
CA MET A 137 16.96 -23.40 2.66
C MET A 137 16.25 -22.06 2.61
N ALA A 138 16.21 -21.30 3.71
CA ALA A 138 15.65 -19.94 3.69
C ALA A 138 16.51 -18.99 2.84
N ARG A 139 17.81 -19.18 2.81
CA ARG A 139 18.73 -18.44 1.92
C ARG A 139 18.53 -18.77 0.45
N LEU A 140 18.33 -20.04 0.12
CA LEU A 140 18.20 -20.50 -1.27
C LEU A 140 16.83 -20.21 -1.86
N THR A 141 15.80 -20.09 -1.02
CA THR A 141 14.40 -19.93 -1.46
C THR A 141 13.86 -18.51 -1.26
N GLY A 142 14.64 -17.62 -0.62
CA GLY A 142 14.15 -16.28 -0.25
C GLY A 142 13.00 -16.30 0.76
N ARG A 143 12.65 -17.47 1.29
CA ARG A 143 11.58 -17.62 2.29
C ARG A 143 12.20 -17.58 3.67
N SER A 144 11.88 -16.56 4.46
CA SER A 144 12.01 -16.66 5.91
C SER A 144 11.21 -17.89 6.35
N GLY A 145 11.83 -18.77 7.13
CA GLY A 145 11.13 -19.94 7.65
C GLY A 145 9.88 -19.51 8.40
N ALA A 146 8.82 -20.33 8.35
CA ALA A 146 7.56 -20.06 9.05
C ALA A 146 7.70 -19.85 10.57
N GLY A 147 8.87 -20.11 11.15
CA GLY A 147 9.21 -19.91 12.56
C GLY A 147 9.74 -18.52 12.93
N ASP A 148 9.98 -17.66 11.93
CA ASP A 148 10.60 -16.35 12.16
C ASP A 148 9.59 -15.19 12.13
N ARG A 149 8.33 -15.46 11.93
CA ARG A 149 7.23 -14.51 11.88
C ARG A 149 6.34 -14.74 13.09
N ALA A 150 6.23 -13.75 13.95
CA ALA A 150 5.33 -13.82 15.11
C ALA A 150 4.07 -13.00 14.85
N GLU A 151 2.92 -13.60 15.07
CA GLU A 151 1.62 -12.96 14.97
C GLU A 151 1.02 -12.73 16.35
N VAL A 152 0.53 -11.53 16.60
CA VAL A 152 -0.16 -11.14 17.84
C VAL A 152 -1.59 -10.78 17.48
N ASP A 153 -2.53 -11.61 17.89
CA ASP A 153 -3.95 -11.29 17.82
C ASP A 153 -4.27 -10.22 18.87
N LEU A 154 -4.86 -9.11 18.43
CA LEU A 154 -5.20 -7.99 19.29
C LEU A 154 -6.67 -8.01 19.71
N GLY A 155 -7.50 -8.86 19.09
CA GLY A 155 -8.93 -8.94 19.39
C GLY A 155 -9.71 -7.63 19.13
N GLY A 156 -9.08 -6.65 18.48
CA GLY A 156 -9.68 -5.34 18.19
C GLY A 156 -9.35 -4.27 19.24
N VAL A 157 -8.08 -3.89 19.37
CA VAL A 157 -7.62 -2.77 20.21
C VAL A 157 -7.80 -1.44 19.49
N ASP A 158 -8.51 -0.50 20.10
CA ASP A 158 -8.70 0.86 19.58
C ASP A 158 -7.57 1.78 20.08
N ALA A 159 -6.54 1.94 19.26
CA ALA A 159 -5.34 2.69 19.62
C ALA A 159 -4.87 3.62 18.50
N SER A 160 -4.25 4.75 18.89
CA SER A 160 -3.56 5.64 17.96
C SER A 160 -2.07 5.35 17.86
N THR A 161 -1.48 4.74 18.88
CA THR A 161 -0.03 4.56 18.98
C THR A 161 0.31 3.23 19.62
N PHE A 162 1.23 2.51 19.03
CA PHE A 162 1.82 1.32 19.63
C PHE A 162 3.35 1.37 19.49
N ARG A 163 4.02 0.50 20.23
CA ARG A 163 5.44 0.22 20.01
C ARG A 163 5.77 -1.25 20.19
N VAL A 164 6.82 -1.68 19.51
CA VAL A 164 7.52 -2.92 19.76
C VAL A 164 8.67 -2.57 20.70
N PHE A 165 8.54 -2.95 21.96
CA PHE A 165 9.51 -2.72 23.01
C PHE A 165 10.37 -3.97 23.21
N ILE A 166 11.68 -3.79 23.26
CA ILE A 166 12.65 -4.88 23.32
C ILE A 166 13.49 -4.67 24.59
N PRO A 167 13.21 -5.44 25.65
CA PRO A 167 14.02 -5.40 26.88
C PRO A 167 15.47 -5.82 26.63
N VAL A 168 16.36 -5.48 27.55
CA VAL A 168 17.80 -5.77 27.41
C VAL A 168 18.07 -7.25 27.17
N ASP A 169 17.41 -8.13 27.90
CA ASP A 169 17.53 -9.58 27.77
C ASP A 169 16.74 -10.16 26.57
N GLY A 170 15.87 -9.35 25.95
CA GLY A 170 15.21 -9.66 24.69
C GLY A 170 16.11 -9.48 23.45
N MET A 171 17.22 -8.78 23.60
CA MET A 171 18.20 -8.55 22.53
C MET A 171 19.26 -9.65 22.47
N LEU A 172 19.88 -9.81 21.29
CA LEU A 172 21.08 -10.58 21.14
C LEU A 172 22.29 -9.62 21.02
N ASP A 173 23.36 -9.87 21.81
CA ASP A 173 24.57 -9.03 21.84
C ASP A 173 24.30 -7.54 22.06
N GLY A 174 23.28 -7.17 22.84
CA GLY A 174 22.92 -5.79 23.13
C GLY A 174 22.44 -4.98 21.91
N GLN A 175 21.97 -5.64 20.87
CA GLN A 175 21.44 -5.02 19.67
C GLN A 175 20.09 -5.64 19.28
N ALA A 176 19.10 -4.82 18.98
CA ALA A 176 17.82 -5.23 18.42
C ALA A 176 17.83 -5.10 16.90
N ALA A 177 17.08 -5.95 16.21
CA ALA A 177 16.77 -5.77 14.81
C ALA A 177 15.37 -6.28 14.49
N ILE A 178 14.61 -5.49 13.73
CA ILE A 178 13.29 -5.85 13.20
C ILE A 178 13.37 -5.69 11.69
N ALA A 179 13.02 -6.74 10.95
CA ALA A 179 12.94 -6.70 9.51
C ALA A 179 11.61 -6.08 9.05
N GLU A 180 10.48 -6.44 9.71
CA GLU A 180 9.19 -5.88 9.31
C GLU A 180 8.21 -5.85 10.50
N VAL A 181 7.34 -4.84 10.52
CA VAL A 181 6.16 -4.76 11.39
C VAL A 181 4.93 -4.53 10.51
N GLU A 182 4.02 -5.49 10.49
CA GLU A 182 2.76 -5.40 9.77
C GLU A 182 1.63 -5.16 10.79
N CYS A 183 0.73 -4.22 10.50
CA CYS A 183 -0.47 -3.97 11.29
C CYS A 183 -1.71 -4.31 10.50
N PHE A 184 -2.64 -4.97 11.16
CA PHE A 184 -3.93 -5.32 10.60
C PHE A 184 -5.02 -4.49 11.27
N VAL A 185 -5.89 -3.91 10.46
CA VAL A 185 -7.02 -3.12 10.94
C VAL A 185 -8.33 -3.84 10.68
N GLY A 186 -9.22 -3.83 11.64
CA GLY A 186 -10.53 -4.43 11.49
C GLY A 186 -11.43 -3.63 10.57
N ALA A 187 -12.34 -4.30 9.88
CA ALA A 187 -13.38 -3.66 9.07
C ALA A 187 -14.17 -2.58 9.84
N ASN A 188 -14.22 -2.70 11.15
CA ASN A 188 -14.87 -1.72 12.03
C ASN A 188 -14.11 -0.40 12.18
N SER A 189 -12.83 -0.31 11.79
CA SER A 189 -12.11 0.98 11.77
C SER A 189 -12.66 1.93 10.72
N LEU A 190 -13.42 1.39 9.75
CA LEU A 190 -14.18 2.10 8.73
C LEU A 190 -15.71 1.98 8.97
N ARG A 191 -16.14 1.94 10.25
CA ARG A 191 -17.57 1.84 10.61
C ARG A 191 -18.43 2.94 10.02
N TYR A 192 -17.82 4.06 9.68
CA TYR A 192 -18.49 5.20 9.07
C TYR A 192 -17.84 5.43 7.70
N PHE A 193 -18.65 5.60 6.70
CA PHE A 193 -18.19 6.05 5.39
C PHE A 193 -17.43 7.37 5.56
N ASP A 194 -16.23 7.43 5.00
CA ASP A 194 -15.35 8.58 5.16
C ASP A 194 -15.89 9.76 4.34
N GLU A 195 -16.38 10.78 5.02
CA GLU A 195 -16.97 11.98 4.38
C GLU A 195 -16.00 12.70 3.44
N ARG A 196 -14.69 12.48 3.58
CA ARG A 196 -13.68 13.01 2.64
C ARG A 196 -13.84 12.48 1.22
N LEU A 197 -14.49 11.31 1.05
CA LEU A 197 -14.72 10.66 -0.24
C LEU A 197 -16.05 11.06 -0.88
N LYS A 198 -16.88 11.78 -0.14
CA LYS A 198 -18.20 12.18 -0.61
C LYS A 198 -18.10 13.16 -1.78
N GLY A 199 -18.82 12.88 -2.84
CA GLY A 199 -18.88 13.74 -4.01
C GLY A 199 -17.75 13.53 -5.03
N MET A 200 -16.92 12.50 -4.86
CA MET A 200 -16.07 12.03 -5.95
C MET A 200 -16.94 11.63 -7.16
N CYS A 201 -16.54 12.00 -8.37
CA CYS A 201 -17.23 11.53 -9.57
C CYS A 201 -16.66 10.19 -10.05
N MET A 202 -17.48 9.42 -10.74
CA MET A 202 -17.00 8.24 -11.45
C MET A 202 -15.92 8.66 -12.46
N PRO A 203 -14.80 7.94 -12.53
CA PRO A 203 -13.70 8.29 -13.43
C PRO A 203 -13.99 7.98 -14.91
N VAL A 204 -15.08 7.30 -15.21
CA VAL A 204 -15.60 7.07 -16.57
C VAL A 204 -17.07 7.51 -16.58
N ARG A 205 -17.47 8.24 -17.60
CA ARG A 205 -18.86 8.73 -17.75
C ARG A 205 -19.83 7.55 -17.80
N ASN A 206 -20.94 7.67 -17.07
CA ASN A 206 -21.99 6.65 -16.98
C ASN A 206 -21.50 5.25 -16.56
N ALA A 207 -20.32 5.15 -15.94
CA ALA A 207 -19.74 3.86 -15.55
C ALA A 207 -20.67 3.12 -14.58
N LEU A 208 -20.69 1.81 -14.74
CA LEU A 208 -21.37 0.87 -13.86
C LEU A 208 -20.38 0.28 -12.86
N LEU A 209 -20.83 0.12 -11.63
CA LEU A 209 -20.08 -0.68 -10.66
C LEU A 209 -20.01 -2.14 -11.14
N PRO A 210 -18.90 -2.86 -10.86
CA PRO A 210 -18.75 -4.24 -11.28
C PRO A 210 -19.91 -5.13 -10.81
N PRO A 211 -20.43 -6.02 -11.67
CA PRO A 211 -21.55 -6.87 -11.31
C PRO A 211 -21.17 -8.02 -10.36
N ASN A 212 -19.87 -8.35 -10.25
CA ASN A 212 -19.36 -9.45 -9.46
C ASN A 212 -18.19 -9.01 -8.58
N ASP A 213 -17.85 -9.85 -7.60
CA ASP A 213 -16.81 -9.59 -6.61
C ASP A 213 -15.42 -9.42 -7.21
N ALA A 214 -15.15 -10.06 -8.34
CA ALA A 214 -13.83 -10.01 -8.98
C ALA A 214 -13.41 -8.60 -9.40
N GLY A 215 -14.35 -7.70 -9.65
CA GLY A 215 -14.07 -6.31 -10.02
C GLY A 215 -13.85 -5.37 -8.84
N TYR A 216 -13.96 -5.85 -7.60
CA TYR A 216 -13.80 -5.02 -6.39
C TYR A 216 -12.49 -5.27 -5.67
N PRO A 217 -12.06 -4.33 -4.79
CA PRO A 217 -10.98 -4.58 -3.85
C PRO A 217 -11.18 -5.85 -3.03
N ASN A 218 -10.11 -6.46 -2.60
CA ASN A 218 -10.03 -7.74 -1.88
C ASN A 218 -10.25 -8.99 -2.75
N ALA A 219 -10.61 -8.86 -4.02
CA ALA A 219 -10.71 -10.01 -4.90
C ALA A 219 -9.32 -10.65 -5.14
N PRO A 220 -9.20 -12.00 -5.08
CA PRO A 220 -7.93 -12.67 -5.32
C PRO A 220 -7.45 -12.50 -6.76
N ARG A 221 -6.13 -12.34 -6.93
CA ARG A 221 -5.43 -12.25 -8.22
C ARG A 221 -4.48 -13.41 -8.38
N ALA A 222 -5.02 -14.56 -8.78
CA ALA A 222 -4.28 -15.83 -8.86
C ALA A 222 -3.03 -15.77 -9.77
N TYR A 223 -3.07 -14.97 -10.85
CA TYR A 223 -1.96 -14.83 -11.79
C TYR A 223 -0.70 -14.23 -11.17
N ARG A 224 -0.81 -13.50 -10.07
CA ARG A 224 0.30 -12.89 -9.34
C ARG A 224 0.37 -13.29 -7.86
N GLY A 225 -0.53 -14.13 -7.38
CA GLY A 225 -0.58 -14.54 -5.98
C GLY A 225 -0.99 -13.41 -5.01
N GLY A 226 -1.60 -12.33 -5.52
CA GLY A 226 -1.93 -11.14 -4.76
C GLY A 226 -3.42 -10.87 -4.64
N THR A 227 -3.75 -9.69 -4.12
CA THR A 227 -5.10 -9.20 -3.89
C THR A 227 -5.37 -7.96 -4.76
N HIS A 228 -6.59 -7.79 -5.19
CA HIS A 228 -7.05 -6.62 -5.95
C HIS A 228 -7.18 -5.40 -5.03
N ALA A 229 -6.56 -4.27 -5.40
CA ALA A 229 -6.59 -3.06 -4.59
C ALA A 229 -7.61 -2.01 -5.09
N GLY A 230 -8.22 -2.22 -6.25
CA GLY A 230 -9.06 -1.23 -6.91
C GLY A 230 -10.40 -1.75 -7.39
N LEU A 231 -11.07 -0.87 -8.11
CA LEU A 231 -12.32 -1.12 -8.81
C LEU A 231 -12.03 -1.29 -10.30
N ASP A 232 -12.40 -2.42 -10.89
CA ASP A 232 -12.25 -2.65 -12.32
C ASP A 232 -13.52 -2.24 -13.05
N ILE A 233 -13.47 -1.17 -13.83
CA ILE A 233 -14.60 -0.60 -14.57
C ILE A 233 -14.58 -1.12 -16.00
N TYR A 234 -15.45 -2.10 -16.28
CA TYR A 234 -15.59 -2.76 -17.58
C TYR A 234 -16.79 -2.30 -18.40
N SER A 235 -17.77 -1.64 -17.76
CA SER A 235 -19.04 -1.31 -18.42
C SER A 235 -19.55 0.06 -18.01
N SER A 236 -20.32 0.67 -18.91
CA SER A 236 -21.04 1.93 -18.72
C SER A 236 -22.42 1.84 -19.36
N PHE A 237 -23.32 2.75 -19.00
CA PHE A 237 -24.53 2.94 -19.80
C PHE A 237 -24.20 3.67 -21.10
N ALA A 238 -24.82 3.26 -22.19
CA ALA A 238 -24.79 4.00 -23.43
C ALA A 238 -25.46 5.39 -23.24
N ASP A 239 -24.95 6.42 -23.92
CA ASP A 239 -25.47 7.78 -23.78
C ASP A 239 -26.96 7.84 -24.02
N GLY A 240 -27.71 8.39 -23.05
CA GLY A 240 -29.16 8.52 -23.10
C GLY A 240 -29.94 7.21 -23.00
N SER A 241 -29.31 6.13 -22.58
CA SER A 241 -29.90 4.78 -22.46
C SER A 241 -29.57 4.15 -21.11
N TYR A 242 -30.34 3.13 -20.73
CA TYR A 242 -30.02 2.22 -19.65
C TYR A 242 -29.39 0.88 -20.14
N GLU A 243 -28.99 0.83 -21.40
CA GLU A 243 -28.30 -0.30 -21.95
C GLU A 243 -26.84 -0.32 -21.49
N ALA A 244 -26.44 -1.40 -20.86
CA ALA A 244 -25.06 -1.60 -20.43
C ALA A 244 -24.20 -1.99 -21.62
N VAL A 245 -23.17 -1.21 -21.90
CA VAL A 245 -22.18 -1.45 -22.96
C VAL A 245 -20.78 -1.60 -22.36
N PRO A 246 -19.88 -2.34 -23.02
CA PRO A 246 -18.49 -2.41 -22.59
C PRO A 246 -17.84 -1.01 -22.59
N VAL A 247 -16.93 -0.78 -21.65
CA VAL A 247 -16.02 0.36 -21.70
C VAL A 247 -14.93 0.05 -22.72
N ASP A 248 -14.99 0.75 -23.86
CA ASP A 248 -14.10 0.52 -24.96
C ASP A 248 -12.68 1.05 -24.74
N PHE A 249 -11.72 0.47 -25.47
CA PHE A 249 -10.37 1.02 -25.60
C PHE A 249 -10.45 2.47 -26.09
N ASN A 250 -9.73 3.37 -25.44
CA ASN A 250 -9.75 4.84 -25.64
C ASN A 250 -10.99 5.58 -25.08
N THR A 251 -11.86 4.96 -24.31
CA THR A 251 -12.88 5.68 -23.54
C THR A 251 -12.22 6.75 -22.65
N PRO A 252 -12.72 8.00 -22.60
CA PRO A 252 -12.15 9.06 -21.77
C PRO A 252 -12.15 8.72 -20.28
N VAL A 253 -11.05 9.04 -19.59
CA VAL A 253 -10.87 8.89 -18.14
C VAL A 253 -10.75 10.27 -17.52
N TYR A 254 -11.42 10.47 -16.38
CA TYR A 254 -11.54 11.75 -15.70
C TYR A 254 -11.04 11.65 -14.25
N ALA A 255 -10.51 12.75 -13.72
CA ALA A 255 -10.13 12.85 -12.32
C ALA A 255 -11.38 12.78 -11.42
N ALA A 256 -11.38 11.84 -10.46
CA ALA A 256 -12.51 11.63 -9.55
C ALA A 256 -12.74 12.84 -8.63
N ASP A 257 -11.68 13.56 -8.28
CA ASP A 257 -11.74 14.84 -7.57
C ASP A 257 -10.56 15.73 -7.97
N GLY A 258 -10.58 17.01 -7.53
CA GLY A 258 -9.48 17.94 -7.74
C GLY A 258 -8.25 17.60 -6.88
N GLY A 259 -7.05 17.87 -7.40
CA GLY A 259 -5.83 17.54 -6.67
C GLY A 259 -4.56 17.88 -7.42
N THR A 260 -3.45 17.33 -6.92
CA THR A 260 -2.13 17.43 -7.52
C THR A 260 -1.75 16.11 -8.15
N VAL A 261 -1.34 16.11 -9.40
CA VAL A 261 -0.79 14.91 -10.05
C VAL A 261 0.55 14.58 -9.40
N ILE A 262 0.68 13.40 -8.81
CA ILE A 262 1.91 12.95 -8.16
C ILE A 262 2.66 11.92 -9.01
N ARG A 263 1.98 11.31 -10.01
CA ARG A 263 2.57 10.40 -10.99
C ARG A 263 1.86 10.54 -12.34
N ALA A 264 2.63 10.52 -13.41
CA ALA A 264 2.13 10.43 -14.79
C ALA A 264 3.20 9.68 -15.63
N ASP A 265 2.87 8.47 -16.06
CA ASP A 265 3.83 7.55 -16.68
C ASP A 265 3.99 7.80 -18.20
N TRP A 266 4.51 8.97 -18.54
CA TRP A 266 4.76 9.34 -19.93
C TRP A 266 5.77 8.46 -20.66
N LYS A 267 6.70 7.86 -19.91
CA LYS A 267 7.78 7.00 -20.43
C LYS A 267 7.46 5.51 -20.26
N TYR A 268 6.19 5.18 -20.05
CA TYR A 268 5.80 3.79 -19.95
C TYR A 268 6.10 3.04 -21.25
N GLU A 269 6.73 1.89 -21.14
CA GLU A 269 7.01 0.97 -22.24
C GLU A 269 6.29 -0.36 -21.99
N PRO A 270 5.57 -0.90 -22.99
CA PRO A 270 4.88 -2.18 -22.87
C PRO A 270 5.87 -3.33 -22.61
N MET A 271 5.45 -4.27 -21.76
CA MET A 271 6.19 -5.52 -21.57
C MET A 271 6.02 -6.42 -22.80
N THR A 272 7.06 -7.19 -23.13
CA THR A 272 6.92 -8.33 -24.05
C THR A 272 6.14 -9.45 -23.35
N PRO A 273 5.57 -10.44 -24.10
CA PRO A 273 4.90 -11.59 -23.51
C PRO A 273 5.81 -12.42 -22.59
N GLY A 274 7.11 -12.45 -22.88
CA GLY A 274 8.12 -13.10 -22.06
C GLY A 274 8.29 -12.42 -20.72
N GLN A 275 8.51 -11.11 -20.74
CA GLN A 275 8.65 -10.28 -19.52
C GLN A 275 7.38 -10.34 -18.66
N TRP A 276 6.19 -10.28 -19.27
CA TRP A 276 4.93 -10.37 -18.54
C TRP A 276 4.80 -11.72 -17.79
N ARG A 277 5.15 -12.84 -18.45
CA ARG A 277 5.11 -14.18 -17.82
C ARG A 277 6.16 -14.31 -16.72
N GLU A 278 7.39 -13.90 -16.99
CA GLU A 278 8.48 -13.91 -15.99
C GLU A 278 8.09 -13.15 -14.74
N GLN A 279 7.54 -11.95 -14.94
CA GLN A 279 7.10 -11.11 -13.86
C GLN A 279 5.92 -11.71 -13.08
N SER A 280 4.96 -12.33 -13.78
CA SER A 280 3.84 -13.03 -13.16
C SER A 280 4.31 -14.20 -12.28
N GLU A 281 5.25 -15.00 -12.76
CA GLU A 281 5.83 -16.09 -11.97
C GLU A 281 6.68 -15.59 -10.80
N HIS A 282 7.46 -14.54 -11.03
CA HIS A 282 8.24 -13.92 -9.96
C HIS A 282 7.35 -13.41 -8.83
N THR A 283 6.25 -12.74 -9.15
CA THR A 283 5.30 -12.26 -8.16
C THR A 283 4.56 -13.36 -7.42
N LYS A 284 4.23 -14.48 -8.06
CA LYS A 284 3.67 -15.64 -7.35
C LYS A 284 4.62 -16.19 -6.29
N GLY A 285 5.92 -16.19 -6.58
CA GLY A 285 6.96 -16.62 -5.65
C GLY A 285 7.30 -15.60 -4.56
N ASN A 286 7.17 -14.32 -4.88
CA ASN A 286 7.53 -13.19 -4.04
C ASN A 286 6.46 -12.11 -4.10
N PRO A 287 5.29 -12.34 -3.53
CA PRO A 287 4.17 -11.43 -3.66
C PRO A 287 4.37 -10.06 -3.01
N ARG A 288 5.48 -9.87 -2.27
CA ARG A 288 5.89 -8.59 -1.65
C ARG A 288 6.85 -7.77 -2.51
N THR A 289 7.14 -8.16 -3.74
CA THR A 289 8.06 -7.41 -4.57
C THR A 289 7.36 -6.30 -5.37
N PHE A 290 8.04 -5.18 -5.47
CA PHE A 290 7.64 -3.97 -6.17
C PHE A 290 7.35 -4.09 -7.64
N VAL A 291 7.82 -5.14 -8.24
CA VAL A 291 7.59 -5.52 -9.63
C VAL A 291 6.11 -5.46 -9.98
N LEU A 292 5.26 -5.53 -8.96
CA LEU A 292 3.81 -5.48 -9.05
C LEU A 292 3.25 -4.23 -9.73
N ARG A 293 3.92 -3.09 -9.58
CA ARG A 293 3.45 -1.84 -10.21
C ARG A 293 3.54 -1.84 -11.73
N SER A 294 4.34 -2.70 -12.33
CA SER A 294 4.36 -2.85 -13.78
C SER A 294 3.06 -3.39 -14.35
N PHE A 295 2.34 -4.22 -13.58
CA PHE A 295 1.02 -4.68 -13.97
C PHE A 295 -0.04 -3.57 -14.03
N GLY A 296 0.16 -2.45 -13.34
CA GLY A 296 -0.71 -1.28 -13.48
C GLY A 296 -0.57 -0.57 -14.83
N GLY A 297 0.49 -0.86 -15.56
CA GLY A 297 0.75 -0.25 -16.87
C GLY A 297 0.99 1.25 -16.80
N ARG A 298 0.51 1.99 -17.79
CA ARG A 298 0.55 3.46 -17.83
C ARG A 298 -0.45 4.00 -16.84
N GLN A 299 0.03 4.84 -15.90
CA GLN A 299 -0.74 5.29 -14.74
C GLN A 299 -0.72 6.81 -14.59
N VAL A 300 -1.79 7.32 -13.99
CA VAL A 300 -1.87 8.66 -13.41
C VAL A 300 -2.30 8.52 -11.96
N TRP A 301 -1.61 9.23 -11.06
CA TRP A 301 -1.95 9.28 -9.64
C TRP A 301 -2.19 10.71 -9.20
N ILE A 302 -3.24 10.93 -8.43
CA ILE A 302 -3.65 12.26 -7.98
C ILE A 302 -3.76 12.26 -6.45
N ASP A 303 -3.03 13.16 -5.82
CA ASP A 303 -3.17 13.48 -4.39
C ASP A 303 -4.22 14.59 -4.22
N HIS A 304 -5.33 14.26 -3.57
CA HIS A 304 -6.43 15.18 -3.28
C HIS A 304 -6.22 15.96 -1.97
N GLY A 305 -5.13 15.70 -1.26
CA GLY A 305 -4.90 16.20 0.10
C GLY A 305 -5.63 15.37 1.16
N ASN A 306 -5.46 15.75 2.43
CA ASN A 306 -6.10 15.10 3.58
C ASN A 306 -5.96 13.56 3.61
N GLY A 307 -4.87 13.02 3.06
CA GLY A 307 -4.63 11.59 3.03
C GLY A 307 -5.35 10.80 1.93
N ILE A 308 -5.99 11.46 0.98
CA ILE A 308 -6.70 10.81 -0.12
C ILE A 308 -5.86 10.85 -1.39
N VAL A 309 -5.65 9.68 -2.00
CA VAL A 309 -4.99 9.53 -3.31
C VAL A 309 -5.86 8.64 -4.19
N THR A 310 -5.98 9.00 -5.47
CA THR A 310 -6.59 8.11 -6.47
C THR A 310 -5.56 7.71 -7.52
N THR A 311 -5.68 6.47 -8.03
CA THR A 311 -4.83 5.97 -9.11
C THR A 311 -5.69 5.46 -10.28
N TYR A 312 -5.21 5.74 -11.48
CA TYR A 312 -5.88 5.41 -12.75
C TYR A 312 -4.89 4.60 -13.57
N ASN A 313 -5.20 3.33 -13.74
CA ASN A 313 -4.25 2.35 -14.28
C ASN A 313 -4.75 1.77 -15.61
N HIS A 314 -3.89 1.06 -16.32
CA HIS A 314 -4.12 0.46 -17.63
C HIS A 314 -4.44 1.46 -18.75
N LEU A 315 -3.98 2.73 -18.61
CA LEU A 315 -4.29 3.77 -19.59
C LEU A 315 -3.65 3.49 -20.95
N SER A 316 -4.39 3.74 -22.04
CA SER A 316 -3.85 3.76 -23.40
C SER A 316 -3.07 5.06 -23.66
N GLU A 317 -3.54 6.16 -23.08
CA GLU A 317 -3.00 7.50 -23.28
C GLU A 317 -3.17 8.34 -22.01
N ILE A 318 -2.21 9.24 -21.75
CA ILE A 318 -2.31 10.31 -20.75
C ILE A 318 -2.54 11.62 -21.51
N ASP A 319 -3.46 12.47 -21.04
CA ASP A 319 -3.71 13.79 -21.65
C ASP A 319 -2.45 14.67 -21.50
N ARG A 320 -2.06 15.36 -22.58
CA ARG A 320 -0.79 16.11 -22.70
C ARG A 320 -0.56 17.14 -21.57
N LYS A 321 -1.63 17.62 -20.93
CA LYS A 321 -1.54 18.59 -19.84
C LYS A 321 -1.30 17.95 -18.47
N ILE A 322 -1.38 16.64 -18.37
CA ILE A 322 -1.25 15.90 -17.11
C ILE A 322 0.22 15.59 -16.88
N VAL A 323 0.84 16.33 -16.00
CA VAL A 323 2.26 16.19 -15.61
C VAL A 323 2.40 16.15 -14.10
N ALA A 324 3.37 15.43 -13.59
CA ALA A 324 3.66 15.40 -12.16
C ALA A 324 3.92 16.83 -11.62
N GLY A 325 3.31 17.17 -10.49
CA GLY A 325 3.27 18.51 -9.90
C GLY A 325 2.15 19.41 -10.42
N GLY A 326 1.50 19.04 -11.54
CA GLY A 326 0.37 19.78 -12.10
C GLY A 326 -0.90 19.63 -11.26
N LYS A 327 -1.78 20.63 -11.32
CA LYS A 327 -3.11 20.59 -10.69
C LYS A 327 -4.15 20.10 -11.67
N VAL A 328 -5.13 19.35 -11.16
CA VAL A 328 -6.31 18.93 -11.88
C VAL A 328 -7.58 19.31 -11.12
N SER A 329 -8.65 19.53 -11.84
CA SER A 329 -9.98 19.72 -11.26
C SER A 329 -10.77 18.41 -11.32
N ARG A 330 -11.75 18.25 -10.41
CA ARG A 330 -12.72 17.14 -10.49
C ARG A 330 -13.40 17.14 -11.86
N GLY A 331 -13.53 15.96 -12.47
CA GLY A 331 -14.12 15.81 -13.80
C GLY A 331 -13.21 16.26 -14.95
N GLN A 332 -11.98 16.71 -14.70
CA GLN A 332 -11.03 17.01 -15.76
C GLN A 332 -10.59 15.71 -16.44
N ARG A 333 -10.58 15.69 -17.77
CA ARG A 333 -10.04 14.54 -18.51
C ARG A 333 -8.53 14.43 -18.26
N ILE A 334 -8.08 13.21 -17.90
CA ILE A 334 -6.68 12.90 -17.56
C ILE A 334 -6.05 11.87 -18.48
N GLY A 335 -6.85 11.11 -19.22
CA GLY A 335 -6.34 10.07 -20.10
C GLY A 335 -7.48 9.30 -20.78
N ARG A 336 -7.13 8.09 -21.22
CA ARG A 336 -8.06 7.18 -21.90
C ARG A 336 -7.85 5.75 -21.42
N VAL A 337 -8.94 4.99 -21.34
CA VAL A 337 -8.92 3.55 -21.02
C VAL A 337 -8.08 2.78 -22.04
N GLY A 338 -7.33 1.84 -21.55
CA GLY A 338 -6.53 0.93 -22.33
C GLY A 338 -6.42 -0.44 -21.67
N ASN A 339 -5.33 -1.11 -21.95
CA ASN A 339 -4.97 -2.39 -21.34
C ASN A 339 -3.47 -2.46 -21.05
N SER A 340 -2.83 -1.32 -20.82
CA SER A 340 -1.40 -1.28 -20.54
C SER A 340 -1.06 -2.06 -19.27
N GLY A 341 0.06 -2.79 -19.29
CA GLY A 341 0.46 -3.70 -18.21
C GLY A 341 -0.23 -5.07 -18.20
N LEU A 342 -1.25 -5.27 -19.03
CA LEU A 342 -1.96 -6.55 -19.13
C LEU A 342 -1.35 -7.46 -20.21
N LEU A 343 -1.65 -8.75 -20.13
CA LEU A 343 -1.20 -9.73 -21.12
C LEU A 343 -1.65 -9.35 -22.54
N GLY A 344 -2.86 -8.80 -22.69
CA GLY A 344 -3.37 -8.34 -23.98
C GLY A 344 -2.46 -7.31 -24.65
N GLU A 345 -1.96 -6.32 -23.90
CA GLU A 345 -0.99 -5.34 -24.42
C GLU A 345 0.33 -6.03 -24.78
N ALA A 346 0.84 -6.89 -23.89
CA ALA A 346 2.09 -7.62 -24.13
C ALA A 346 2.04 -8.47 -25.43
N GLU A 347 0.86 -8.96 -25.80
CA GLU A 347 0.62 -9.69 -27.05
C GLU A 347 0.28 -8.77 -28.25
N GLY A 348 0.31 -7.45 -28.07
CA GLY A 348 -0.07 -6.49 -29.12
C GLY A 348 -1.57 -6.45 -29.42
N LYS A 349 -2.41 -6.89 -28.50
CA LYS A 349 -3.86 -6.97 -28.63
C LYS A 349 -4.56 -5.99 -27.67
N ARG A 350 -5.85 -5.73 -27.88
CA ARG A 350 -6.65 -4.80 -27.06
C ARG A 350 -7.63 -5.48 -26.11
N TYR A 351 -7.61 -6.81 -25.99
CA TYR A 351 -8.50 -7.49 -25.07
C TYR A 351 -8.16 -7.16 -23.61
N GLY A 352 -9.15 -7.28 -22.74
CA GLY A 352 -9.03 -6.97 -21.33
C GLY A 352 -9.00 -5.47 -21.04
N ALA A 353 -9.29 -4.59 -22.02
CA ALA A 353 -9.35 -3.16 -21.79
C ALA A 353 -10.37 -2.81 -20.70
N HIS A 354 -9.96 -2.05 -19.71
CA HIS A 354 -10.77 -1.54 -18.62
C HIS A 354 -10.04 -0.43 -17.87
N LEU A 355 -10.73 0.32 -17.04
CA LEU A 355 -10.08 1.18 -16.07
C LEU A 355 -9.96 0.45 -14.74
N HIS A 356 -8.74 0.22 -14.29
CA HIS A 356 -8.47 -0.15 -12.90
C HIS A 356 -8.28 1.14 -12.10
N PHE A 357 -9.21 1.39 -11.18
CA PHE A 357 -9.31 2.62 -10.38
C PHE A 357 -9.14 2.31 -8.90
N GLU A 358 -8.18 2.95 -8.24
CA GLU A 358 -7.97 2.77 -6.81
C GLU A 358 -8.24 4.08 -6.07
N ILE A 359 -8.82 3.97 -4.88
CA ILE A 359 -8.93 5.05 -3.89
C ILE A 359 -8.10 4.63 -2.68
N TRP A 360 -7.17 5.48 -2.29
CA TRP A 360 -6.31 5.28 -1.13
C TRP A 360 -6.68 6.28 -0.06
N VAL A 361 -6.91 5.79 1.16
CA VAL A 361 -7.27 6.58 2.33
C VAL A 361 -6.20 6.36 3.39
N ASP A 362 -5.46 7.40 3.71
CA ASP A 362 -4.38 7.37 4.71
C ASP A 362 -3.35 6.25 4.48
N GLY A 363 -3.10 5.92 3.21
CA GLY A 363 -2.12 4.92 2.80
C GLY A 363 -2.67 3.51 2.58
N PHE A 364 -4.00 3.30 2.73
CA PHE A 364 -4.67 2.03 2.48
C PHE A 364 -5.60 2.12 1.28
N TYR A 365 -5.68 1.07 0.49
CA TYR A 365 -6.70 1.04 -0.54
C TYR A 365 -8.09 0.90 0.11
N LEU A 366 -9.06 1.57 -0.46
CA LEU A 366 -10.42 1.54 0.03
C LEU A 366 -10.99 0.12 0.01
N GLY A 367 -11.53 -0.31 1.12
CA GLY A 367 -12.05 -1.66 1.28
C GLY A 367 -11.07 -2.64 1.90
N TYR A 368 -9.83 -2.22 2.17
CA TYR A 368 -8.84 -3.03 2.85
C TYR A 368 -9.36 -3.60 4.17
N GLY A 369 -9.27 -4.92 4.36
CA GLY A 369 -9.78 -5.60 5.56
C GLY A 369 -11.31 -5.63 5.72
N MET A 370 -12.07 -5.12 4.73
CA MET A 370 -13.53 -5.12 4.77
C MET A 370 -14.12 -6.37 4.14
N ALA A 371 -15.29 -6.78 4.64
CA ALA A 371 -16.09 -7.80 3.96
C ALA A 371 -16.56 -7.27 2.60
N MET A 372 -16.63 -8.13 1.58
CA MET A 372 -17.01 -7.75 0.21
C MET A 372 -18.36 -7.00 0.13
N ALA A 373 -19.33 -7.40 0.94
CA ALA A 373 -20.63 -6.74 1.01
C ALA A 373 -20.51 -5.27 1.45
N ASP A 374 -19.60 -4.96 2.38
CA ASP A 374 -19.39 -3.62 2.88
C ASP A 374 -18.56 -2.79 1.89
N VAL A 375 -17.58 -3.40 1.22
CA VAL A 375 -16.86 -2.77 0.10
C VAL A 375 -17.83 -2.28 -0.98
N LYS A 376 -18.75 -3.15 -1.42
CA LYS A 376 -19.78 -2.79 -2.41
C LYS A 376 -20.68 -1.65 -1.96
N LYS A 377 -21.13 -1.68 -0.70
CA LYS A 377 -21.93 -0.58 -0.12
C LYS A 377 -21.15 0.72 -0.11
N TYR A 378 -19.85 0.65 0.22
CA TYR A 378 -19.01 1.83 0.30
C TYR A 378 -18.84 2.50 -1.07
N PHE A 379 -18.48 1.74 -2.10
CA PHE A 379 -18.39 2.28 -3.46
C PHE A 379 -19.72 2.82 -3.96
N SER A 380 -20.84 2.12 -3.68
CA SER A 380 -22.18 2.62 -3.99
C SER A 380 -22.47 3.94 -3.31
N TRP A 381 -22.08 4.11 -2.04
CA TRP A 381 -22.27 5.35 -1.30
C TRP A 381 -21.41 6.51 -1.87
N ILE A 382 -20.13 6.27 -2.16
CA ILE A 382 -19.23 7.30 -2.72
C ILE A 382 -19.84 7.88 -3.99
N PHE A 383 -20.33 7.02 -4.88
CA PHE A 383 -20.81 7.43 -6.18
C PHE A 383 -22.33 7.70 -6.25
N SER A 384 -23.08 7.48 -5.16
CA SER A 384 -24.55 7.70 -5.14
C SER A 384 -24.96 9.16 -5.35
N THR A 385 -24.10 10.10 -4.95
CA THR A 385 -24.33 11.56 -5.10
C THR A 385 -23.38 12.19 -6.11
N ALA A 386 -22.65 11.36 -6.85
CA ALA A 386 -21.64 11.82 -7.78
C ALA A 386 -22.28 12.53 -8.98
N ARG A 387 -21.78 13.74 -9.30
CA ARG A 387 -22.04 14.35 -10.60
C ARG A 387 -21.29 13.58 -11.68
N GLN A 388 -21.84 13.58 -12.90
CA GLN A 388 -21.11 13.00 -14.02
C GLN A 388 -19.86 13.83 -14.33
N PRO A 389 -18.76 13.21 -14.77
CA PRO A 389 -17.58 13.97 -15.16
C PRO A 389 -17.87 14.83 -16.38
N GLY A 390 -17.50 16.11 -16.30
CA GLY A 390 -17.71 17.09 -17.36
C GLY A 390 -19.04 17.84 -17.30
N ASP A 391 -19.81 17.69 -16.21
CA ASP A 391 -21.03 18.51 -15.93
C ASP A 391 -20.64 19.76 -15.15
#